data_56a95bf389546524c13b8bf83affa9f5
#
_entry.id   56a95bf389546524c13b8bf83affa9f5
#
_cell.length_a   1.000
_cell.length_b   1.000
_cell.length_c   1.000
_cell.angle_alpha   90.00
_cell.angle_beta   90.00
_cell.angle_gamma   90.00
#
_symmetry.space_group_name_H-M   'P 1'
#
loop_
_entity.id
_entity.type
_entity.pdbx_description
1 polymer ?
#
loop_
_entity_poly.entity_id
_entity_poly.type
_entity_poly.pdbx_seq_one_letter_code
_entity_poly.pdbx_strand_id
1 'polypeptide(L)'
;THNPSNLADLFFTTKKRIYLSYPITAVREENPELLSRIQGEILAQLEEHFVVFNPLAIRDMDLVTGKDLPKTIKELTASAKAAIKSRTVARDYQFIDQSDAVVVYYMTEKVSPGVLAEIYYAHRNMKEVFVCFPFPRSPFLEGATTEISNTPEEQLALLDAFAVPAGRPQSI
;
A
#
# COMPACT_ATOMS: atom_id res chain seq x y z
N THR A 1 9.35 -15.53 7.07
CA THR A 1 8.93 -15.74 5.69
C THR A 1 7.68 -16.63 5.68
N HIS A 2 6.51 -16.05 5.95
CA HIS A 2 5.26 -16.72 5.66
C HIS A 2 5.00 -16.58 4.17
N ASN A 3 5.39 -17.61 3.44
CA ASN A 3 4.85 -17.85 2.13
C ASN A 3 3.39 -18.26 2.34
N PRO A 4 2.38 -17.61 1.72
CA PRO A 4 1.02 -18.12 1.74
C PRO A 4 1.00 -19.42 0.92
N SER A 5 1.39 -20.49 1.58
CA SER A 5 1.52 -21.82 0.97
C SER A 5 0.17 -22.49 0.76
N ASN A 6 -0.93 -21.75 1.00
CA ASN A 6 -2.27 -22.31 0.84
C ASN A 6 -3.21 -21.24 0.27
N LEU A 7 -3.65 -21.42 -0.97
CA LEU A 7 -4.73 -20.65 -1.57
C LEU A 7 -5.99 -20.61 -0.66
N ALA A 8 -6.19 -21.65 0.15
CA ALA A 8 -7.24 -21.71 1.15
C ALA A 8 -7.13 -20.59 2.20
N ASP A 9 -5.92 -20.24 2.64
CA ASP A 9 -5.72 -19.17 3.62
C ASP A 9 -6.08 -17.80 3.05
N LEU A 10 -5.91 -17.59 1.75
CA LEU A 10 -6.34 -16.35 1.09
C LEU A 10 -7.86 -16.23 0.98
N PHE A 11 -8.57 -17.35 0.83
CA PHE A 11 -10.03 -17.36 0.66
C PHE A 11 -10.80 -17.52 1.98
N PHE A 12 -10.20 -18.13 2.99
CA PHE A 12 -10.86 -18.42 4.27
C PHE A 12 -10.32 -17.60 5.45
N THR A 13 -9.38 -16.68 5.20
CA THR A 13 -8.91 -15.79 6.26
C THR A 13 -9.99 -14.80 6.66
N THR A 14 -10.15 -14.61 7.97
CA THR A 14 -10.96 -13.52 8.54
C THR A 14 -10.21 -12.19 8.60
N LYS A 15 -8.92 -12.19 8.25
CA LYS A 15 -8.10 -10.98 8.22
C LYS A 15 -8.61 -10.02 7.14
N LYS A 16 -8.72 -8.75 7.50
CA LYS A 16 -8.97 -7.69 6.52
C LYS A 16 -7.81 -7.56 5.55
N ARG A 17 -8.09 -7.06 4.35
CA ARG A 17 -7.12 -6.83 3.29
C ARG A 17 -6.78 -5.35 3.23
N ILE A 18 -5.50 -5.03 3.16
CA ILE A 18 -5.03 -3.66 3.01
C ILE A 18 -4.09 -3.54 1.82
N TYR A 19 -4.16 -2.38 1.16
CA TYR A 19 -3.21 -1.98 0.14
C TYR A 19 -2.18 -1.03 0.77
N LEU A 20 -0.90 -1.35 0.65
CA LEU A 20 0.19 -0.55 1.21
C LEU A 20 0.73 0.43 0.16
N SER A 21 0.67 1.72 0.47
CA SER A 21 1.13 2.81 -0.41
C SER A 21 2.17 3.69 0.28
N TYR A 22 3.18 4.12 -0.45
CA TYR A 22 4.16 5.11 0.00
C TYR A 22 4.95 5.71 -1.18
N PRO A 23 5.44 6.96 -1.08
CA PRO A 23 6.18 7.65 -2.13
C PRO A 23 7.63 7.13 -2.22
N ILE A 24 7.82 6.01 -2.92
CA ILE A 24 9.06 5.23 -2.95
C ILE A 24 10.27 6.06 -3.34
N THR A 25 10.17 6.84 -4.42
CA THR A 25 11.29 7.63 -4.94
C THR A 25 11.71 8.70 -3.96
N ALA A 26 10.75 9.47 -3.44
CA ALA A 26 11.04 10.57 -2.52
C ALA A 26 11.62 10.05 -1.19
N VAL A 27 11.02 9.00 -0.61
CA VAL A 27 11.51 8.41 0.65
C VAL A 27 12.89 7.77 0.47
N ARG A 28 13.15 7.14 -0.67
CA ARG A 28 14.48 6.58 -0.98
C ARG A 28 15.56 7.65 -1.00
N GLU A 29 15.27 8.83 -1.56
CA GLU A 29 16.21 9.93 -1.66
C GLU A 29 16.40 10.67 -0.32
N GLU A 30 15.32 10.90 0.41
CA GLU A 30 15.33 11.72 1.62
C GLU A 30 15.63 10.92 2.90
N ASN A 31 15.13 9.70 2.99
CA ASN A 31 15.26 8.87 4.19
C ASN A 31 15.27 7.37 3.84
N PRO A 32 16.40 6.84 3.36
CA PRO A 32 16.53 5.43 2.99
C PRO A 32 16.35 4.47 4.17
N GLU A 33 16.62 4.90 5.40
CA GLU A 33 16.40 4.09 6.62
C GLU A 33 14.91 3.87 6.86
N LEU A 34 14.10 4.92 6.68
CA LEU A 34 12.65 4.82 6.76
C LEU A 34 12.10 3.87 5.69
N LEU A 35 12.63 3.94 4.46
CA LEU A 35 12.24 3.01 3.40
C LEU A 35 12.50 1.56 3.81
N SER A 36 13.69 1.28 4.35
CA SER A 36 14.05 -0.04 4.84
C SER A 36 13.14 -0.49 5.99
N ARG A 37 12.77 0.43 6.87
CA ARG A 37 11.84 0.16 7.99
C ARG A 37 10.44 -0.16 7.48
N ILE A 38 9.92 0.57 6.49
CA ILE A 38 8.62 0.30 5.89
C ILE A 38 8.61 -1.09 5.22
N GLN A 39 9.64 -1.41 4.44
CA GLN A 39 9.73 -2.67 3.71
C GLN A 39 10.03 -3.88 4.59
N GLY A 40 10.58 -3.69 5.76
CA GLY A 40 10.94 -4.73 6.71
C GLY A 40 10.00 -4.77 7.92
N GLU A 41 10.29 -3.97 8.93
CA GLU A 41 9.62 -4.01 10.24
C GLU A 41 8.12 -3.70 10.15
N ILE A 42 7.77 -2.58 9.50
CA ILE A 42 6.37 -2.14 9.41
C ILE A 42 5.55 -3.14 8.61
N LEU A 43 6.05 -3.59 7.46
CA LEU A 43 5.38 -4.60 6.64
C LEU A 43 5.14 -5.89 7.45
N ALA A 44 6.13 -6.38 8.17
CA ALA A 44 6.00 -7.58 9.00
C ALA A 44 4.90 -7.43 10.07
N GLN A 45 4.84 -6.27 10.75
CA GLN A 45 3.80 -5.98 11.73
C GLN A 45 2.40 -5.90 11.10
N LEU A 46 2.26 -5.32 9.92
CA LEU A 46 0.99 -5.29 9.20
C LEU A 46 0.53 -6.69 8.80
N GLU A 47 1.44 -7.55 8.35
CA GLU A 47 1.14 -8.93 7.94
C GLU A 47 0.70 -9.83 9.10
N GLU A 48 0.98 -9.48 10.35
CA GLU A 48 0.46 -10.19 11.53
C GLU A 48 -1.07 -10.10 11.60
N HIS A 49 -1.66 -8.96 11.24
CA HIS A 49 -3.08 -8.66 11.42
C HIS A 49 -3.87 -8.56 10.10
N PHE A 50 -3.19 -8.35 8.98
CA PHE A 50 -3.80 -8.11 7.67
C PHE A 50 -3.25 -9.02 6.59
N VAL A 51 -4.02 -9.16 5.51
CA VAL A 51 -3.48 -9.55 4.21
C VAL A 51 -3.02 -8.27 3.52
N VAL A 52 -1.73 -8.15 3.26
CA VAL A 52 -1.13 -6.92 2.71
C VAL A 52 -0.86 -7.06 1.22
N PHE A 53 -1.49 -6.21 0.42
CA PHE A 53 -1.11 -6.02 -0.97
C PHE A 53 0.01 -4.98 -1.05
N ASN A 54 1.22 -5.46 -1.27
CA ASN A 54 2.40 -4.61 -1.43
C ASN A 54 2.78 -4.55 -2.93
N PRO A 55 2.59 -3.40 -3.61
CA PRO A 55 2.86 -3.27 -5.04
C PRO A 55 4.32 -3.53 -5.39
N LEU A 56 5.24 -3.34 -4.44
CA LEU A 56 6.67 -3.63 -4.68
C LEU A 56 7.04 -5.10 -4.63
N ALA A 57 6.20 -5.95 -4.05
CA ALA A 57 6.43 -7.40 -4.03
C ALA A 57 6.26 -8.02 -5.42
N ILE A 58 5.55 -7.32 -6.32
CA ILE A 58 5.27 -7.75 -7.69
C ILE A 58 6.04 -6.84 -8.64
N ARG A 59 7.00 -7.39 -9.34
CA ARG A 59 7.70 -6.67 -10.40
C ARG A 59 6.88 -6.76 -11.68
N ASP A 60 6.38 -5.62 -12.17
CA ASP A 60 5.63 -5.58 -13.43
C ASP A 60 6.40 -6.12 -14.63
N MET A 61 7.73 -6.07 -14.55
CA MET A 61 8.62 -6.65 -15.53
C MET A 61 8.49 -8.18 -15.60
N ASP A 62 8.21 -8.84 -14.49
CA ASP A 62 8.05 -10.31 -14.45
C ASP A 62 6.75 -10.74 -15.13
N LEU A 63 5.78 -9.85 -15.25
CA LEU A 63 4.51 -10.09 -15.94
C LEU A 63 4.62 -9.94 -17.46
N VAL A 64 5.59 -9.16 -17.95
CA VAL A 64 5.68 -8.79 -19.37
C VAL A 64 6.61 -9.72 -20.15
N THR A 65 7.63 -10.27 -19.52
CA THR A 65 8.79 -10.84 -20.25
C THR A 65 9.14 -12.28 -19.89
N GLY A 66 8.52 -12.87 -18.88
CA GLY A 66 8.99 -14.19 -18.42
C GLY A 66 10.46 -14.17 -17.99
N LYS A 67 11.17 -15.28 -18.21
CA LYS A 67 12.56 -15.45 -17.75
C LYS A 67 13.62 -14.67 -18.54
N ASP A 68 13.29 -14.10 -19.70
CA ASP A 68 14.23 -13.44 -20.63
C ASP A 68 14.02 -11.93 -20.64
N LEU A 69 14.21 -11.29 -19.51
CA LEU A 69 14.07 -9.85 -19.35
C LEU A 69 15.10 -9.06 -20.15
N PRO A 70 14.69 -8.07 -20.99
CA PRO A 70 15.61 -7.08 -21.53
C PRO A 70 16.28 -6.32 -20.39
N LYS A 71 17.55 -6.12 -20.52
CA LYS A 71 18.53 -5.76 -19.49
C LYS A 71 18.21 -4.49 -18.68
N THR A 72 17.42 -3.57 -19.19
CA THR A 72 16.96 -2.37 -18.44
C THR A 72 15.67 -1.79 -19.05
N ILE A 73 14.86 -1.10 -18.21
CA ILE A 73 13.67 -0.34 -18.67
C ILE A 73 14.04 0.69 -19.76
N LYS A 74 15.28 1.16 -19.78
CA LYS A 74 15.77 2.12 -20.79
C LYS A 74 15.82 1.53 -22.20
N GLU A 75 16.01 0.22 -22.31
CA GLU A 75 16.14 -0.49 -23.58
C GLU A 75 14.79 -0.89 -24.21
N LEU A 76 13.69 -0.72 -23.47
CA LEU A 76 12.35 -1.00 -23.97
C LEU A 76 11.87 0.05 -24.95
N THR A 77 11.09 -0.37 -25.96
CA THR A 77 10.41 0.54 -26.87
C THR A 77 9.43 1.46 -26.13
N ALA A 78 9.12 2.62 -26.71
CA ALA A 78 8.14 3.55 -26.12
C ALA A 78 6.76 2.89 -25.92
N SER A 79 6.35 2.04 -26.85
CA SER A 79 5.09 1.26 -26.76
C SER A 79 5.11 0.28 -25.59
N ALA A 80 6.21 -0.46 -25.42
CA ALA A 80 6.36 -1.39 -24.28
C ALA A 80 6.36 -0.66 -22.94
N LYS A 81 7.05 0.49 -22.83
CA LYS A 81 7.04 1.34 -21.62
C LYS A 81 5.63 1.84 -21.29
N ALA A 82 4.86 2.29 -22.30
CA ALA A 82 3.48 2.75 -22.12
C ALA A 82 2.57 1.60 -21.64
N ALA A 83 2.73 0.41 -22.23
CA ALA A 83 1.97 -0.77 -21.82
C ALA A 83 2.26 -1.19 -20.37
N ILE A 84 3.53 -1.17 -19.94
CA ILE A 84 3.92 -1.45 -18.56
C ILE A 84 3.28 -0.45 -17.61
N LYS A 85 3.40 0.85 -17.88
CA LYS A 85 2.81 1.91 -17.05
C LYS A 85 1.30 1.74 -16.90
N SER A 86 0.61 1.48 -17.99
CA SER A 86 -0.85 1.27 -17.98
C SER A 86 -1.25 0.05 -17.14
N ARG A 87 -0.51 -1.05 -17.25
CA ARG A 87 -0.74 -2.27 -16.46
C ARG A 87 -0.44 -2.07 -14.99
N THR A 88 0.61 -1.32 -14.64
CA THR A 88 0.95 -0.99 -13.26
C THR A 88 -0.20 -0.24 -12.59
N VAL A 89 -0.71 0.81 -13.22
CA VAL A 89 -1.83 1.59 -12.70
C VAL A 89 -3.08 0.73 -12.54
N ALA A 90 -3.42 -0.06 -13.57
CA ALA A 90 -4.59 -0.94 -13.52
C ALA A 90 -4.49 -1.99 -12.42
N ARG A 91 -3.31 -2.58 -12.23
CA ARG A 91 -3.04 -3.55 -11.16
C ARG A 91 -3.21 -2.92 -9.77
N ASP A 92 -2.65 -1.74 -9.55
CA ASP A 92 -2.70 -1.08 -8.26
C ASP A 92 -4.15 -0.73 -7.89
N TYR A 93 -4.94 -0.25 -8.85
CA TYR A 93 -6.37 -0.02 -8.62
C TYR A 93 -7.15 -1.31 -8.36
N GLN A 94 -6.82 -2.43 -9.03
CA GLN A 94 -7.43 -3.73 -8.73
C GLN A 94 -7.10 -4.21 -7.31
N PHE A 95 -5.88 -3.98 -6.82
CA PHE A 95 -5.55 -4.30 -5.44
C PHE A 95 -6.32 -3.43 -4.45
N ILE A 96 -6.49 -2.13 -4.74
CA ILE A 96 -7.32 -1.25 -3.92
C ILE A 96 -8.77 -1.72 -3.92
N ASP A 97 -9.33 -2.09 -5.07
CA ASP A 97 -10.70 -2.62 -5.17
C ASP A 97 -10.92 -3.87 -4.31
N GLN A 98 -9.92 -4.73 -4.21
CA GLN A 98 -9.96 -5.96 -3.41
C GLN A 98 -9.61 -5.74 -1.93
N SER A 99 -9.23 -4.53 -1.54
CA SER A 99 -8.85 -4.17 -0.18
C SER A 99 -10.03 -3.60 0.60
N ASP A 100 -9.97 -3.75 1.92
CA ASP A 100 -10.89 -3.08 2.86
C ASP A 100 -10.41 -1.66 3.17
N ALA A 101 -9.09 -1.45 3.13
CA ALA A 101 -8.47 -0.16 3.38
C ALA A 101 -7.19 0.06 2.56
N VAL A 102 -6.84 1.33 2.38
CA VAL A 102 -5.53 1.77 1.91
C VAL A 102 -4.75 2.35 3.08
N VAL A 103 -3.53 1.87 3.27
CA VAL A 103 -2.62 2.29 4.34
C VAL A 103 -1.44 3.00 3.70
N VAL A 104 -1.26 4.27 4.04
CA VAL A 104 -0.30 5.15 3.40
C VAL A 104 0.73 5.66 4.39
N TYR A 105 2.01 5.48 4.07
CA TYR A 105 3.12 6.13 4.78
C TYR A 105 3.67 7.28 3.93
N TYR A 106 3.01 8.43 4.00
CA TYR A 106 3.38 9.63 3.24
C TYR A 106 4.34 10.50 4.06
N MET A 107 5.58 10.04 4.19
CA MET A 107 6.61 10.62 5.07
C MET A 107 7.55 11.58 4.33
N THR A 108 7.01 12.42 3.45
CA THR A 108 7.73 13.44 2.70
C THR A 108 6.80 14.60 2.36
N GLU A 109 7.33 15.81 2.23
CA GLU A 109 6.58 16.96 1.69
C GLU A 109 6.57 17.01 0.16
N LYS A 110 7.38 16.17 -0.51
CA LYS A 110 7.37 16.09 -1.97
C LYS A 110 6.04 15.52 -2.46
N VAL A 111 5.51 16.12 -3.50
CA VAL A 111 4.29 15.64 -4.14
C VAL A 111 4.54 14.29 -4.81
N SER A 112 3.74 13.30 -4.45
CA SER A 112 3.70 11.99 -5.08
C SER A 112 2.36 11.79 -5.79
N PRO A 113 2.29 12.05 -7.10
CA PRO A 113 1.02 11.93 -7.85
C PRO A 113 0.40 10.53 -7.77
N GLY A 114 1.23 9.48 -7.75
CA GLY A 114 0.77 8.10 -7.62
C GLY A 114 0.06 7.85 -6.29
N VAL A 115 0.70 8.22 -5.18
CA VAL A 115 0.11 8.04 -3.85
C VAL A 115 -1.17 8.86 -3.67
N LEU A 116 -1.20 10.10 -4.17
CA LEU A 116 -2.42 10.92 -4.13
C LEU A 116 -3.54 10.31 -4.98
N ALA A 117 -3.22 9.79 -6.16
CA ALA A 117 -4.21 9.11 -7.00
C ALA A 117 -4.80 7.88 -6.30
N GLU A 118 -3.99 7.09 -5.61
CA GLU A 118 -4.43 5.93 -4.83
C GLU A 118 -5.33 6.33 -3.65
N ILE A 119 -4.98 7.37 -2.90
CA ILE A 119 -5.79 7.93 -1.82
C ILE A 119 -7.18 8.34 -2.33
N TYR A 120 -7.23 9.17 -3.38
CA TYR A 120 -8.49 9.65 -3.93
C TYR A 120 -9.31 8.56 -4.60
N TYR A 121 -8.66 7.59 -5.25
CA TYR A 121 -9.34 6.44 -5.81
C TYR A 121 -10.01 5.61 -4.71
N ALA A 122 -9.29 5.30 -3.63
CA ALA A 122 -9.81 4.58 -2.48
C ALA A 122 -10.99 5.31 -1.84
N HIS A 123 -10.84 6.60 -1.58
CA HIS A 123 -11.90 7.44 -1.00
C HIS A 123 -13.17 7.42 -1.87
N ARG A 124 -13.05 7.61 -3.18
CA ARG A 124 -14.19 7.58 -4.10
C ARG A 124 -14.88 6.21 -4.19
N ASN A 125 -14.16 5.14 -3.91
CA ASN A 125 -14.68 3.77 -3.89
C ASN A 125 -15.05 3.30 -2.49
N MET A 126 -15.28 4.23 -1.56
CA MET A 126 -15.76 3.97 -0.19
C MET A 126 -14.86 3.03 0.62
N LYS A 127 -13.55 3.07 0.34
CA LYS A 127 -12.54 2.35 1.13
C LYS A 127 -12.08 3.22 2.29
N GLU A 128 -11.73 2.57 3.40
CA GLU A 128 -11.04 3.26 4.50
C GLU A 128 -9.64 3.68 4.06
N VAL A 129 -9.21 4.86 4.48
CA VAL A 129 -7.91 5.43 4.13
C VAL A 129 -7.19 5.90 5.39
N PHE A 130 -6.08 5.25 5.71
CA PHE A 130 -5.23 5.59 6.85
C PHE A 130 -3.93 6.18 6.34
N VAL A 131 -3.61 7.40 6.73
CA VAL A 131 -2.42 8.11 6.24
C VAL A 131 -1.53 8.52 7.40
N CYS A 132 -0.28 8.09 7.39
CA CYS A 132 0.77 8.65 8.23
C CYS A 132 1.39 9.84 7.51
N PHE A 133 1.12 11.06 7.99
CA PHE A 133 1.57 12.31 7.38
C PHE A 133 1.92 13.34 8.46
N PRO A 134 3.22 13.49 8.81
CA PRO A 134 3.68 14.34 9.92
C PRO A 134 3.81 15.83 9.57
N PHE A 135 3.28 16.26 8.45
CA PHE A 135 3.42 17.63 7.93
C PHE A 135 2.11 18.40 8.00
N PRO A 136 2.09 19.72 7.72
CA PRO A 136 0.86 20.53 7.65
C PRO A 136 -0.15 19.92 6.67
N ARG A 137 -1.39 19.80 7.10
CA ARG A 137 -2.43 19.06 6.38
C ARG A 137 -3.24 19.99 5.49
N SER A 138 -3.53 19.51 4.29
CA SER A 138 -4.46 20.14 3.37
C SER A 138 -5.89 19.68 3.68
N PRO A 139 -6.91 20.56 3.61
CA PRO A 139 -8.32 20.14 3.73
C PRO A 139 -8.71 19.03 2.73
N PHE A 140 -8.09 19.01 1.57
CA PHE A 140 -8.33 17.96 0.57
C PHE A 140 -7.79 16.59 1.02
N LEU A 141 -6.65 16.56 1.67
CA LEU A 141 -6.11 15.33 2.23
C LEU A 141 -6.97 14.84 3.40
N GLU A 142 -7.32 15.75 4.32
CA GLU A 142 -8.18 15.42 5.45
C GLU A 142 -9.55 14.90 5.00
N GLY A 143 -10.14 15.53 3.98
CA GLY A 143 -11.43 15.12 3.43
C GLY A 143 -11.42 13.77 2.69
N ALA A 144 -10.25 13.30 2.27
CA ALA A 144 -10.10 12.04 1.56
C ALA A 144 -9.61 10.88 2.45
N THR A 145 -9.44 11.12 3.75
CA THR A 145 -8.87 10.13 4.68
C THR A 145 -9.84 9.81 5.81
N THR A 146 -9.80 8.58 6.28
CA THR A 146 -10.53 8.15 7.48
C THR A 146 -9.81 8.64 8.72
N GLU A 147 -8.50 8.38 8.81
CA GLU A 147 -7.65 8.81 9.93
C GLU A 147 -6.26 9.24 9.43
N ILE A 148 -5.70 10.27 10.07
CA ILE A 148 -4.33 10.72 9.82
C ILE A 148 -3.53 10.64 11.12
N SER A 149 -2.39 9.96 11.05
CA SER A 149 -1.40 9.86 12.13
C SER A 149 -0.16 10.70 11.83
N ASN A 150 0.63 11.00 12.86
CA ASN A 150 1.87 11.75 12.72
C ASN A 150 3.10 10.83 12.76
N THR A 151 2.95 9.62 13.29
CA THR A 151 4.03 8.64 13.39
C THR A 151 3.59 7.27 12.93
N PRO A 152 4.54 6.40 12.49
CA PRO A 152 4.23 5.02 12.18
C PRO A 152 3.62 4.24 13.35
N GLU A 153 4.00 4.56 14.58
CA GLU A 153 3.49 3.94 15.81
C GLU A 153 2.02 4.31 16.06
N GLU A 154 1.65 5.59 15.87
CA GLU A 154 0.25 6.02 15.90
C GLU A 154 -0.58 5.33 14.81
N GLN A 155 -0.02 5.21 13.60
CA GLN A 155 -0.67 4.52 12.48
C GLN A 155 -0.96 3.05 12.83
N LEU A 156 0.00 2.35 13.40
CA LEU A 156 -0.18 0.95 13.81
C LEU A 156 -1.27 0.82 14.86
N ALA A 157 -1.33 1.71 15.85
CA ALA A 157 -2.37 1.69 16.88
C ALA A 157 -3.78 1.87 16.27
N LEU A 158 -3.95 2.77 15.31
CA LEU A 158 -5.20 2.96 14.58
C LEU A 158 -5.58 1.70 13.77
N LEU A 159 -4.60 1.08 13.14
CA LEU A 159 -4.80 -0.13 12.35
C LEU A 159 -5.13 -1.35 13.21
N ASP A 160 -4.54 -1.47 14.39
CA ASP A 160 -4.89 -2.53 15.35
C ASP A 160 -6.36 -2.45 15.75
N ALA A 161 -6.87 -1.24 16.01
CA ALA A 161 -8.29 -1.02 16.29
C ALA A 161 -9.17 -1.37 15.08
N PHE A 162 -8.72 -1.07 13.87
CA PHE A 162 -9.42 -1.40 12.61
C PHE A 162 -9.41 -2.92 12.32
N ALA A 163 -8.35 -3.64 12.70
CA ALA A 163 -8.21 -5.08 12.49
C ALA A 163 -9.23 -5.90 13.29
N VAL A 164 -9.67 -5.39 14.45
CA VAL A 164 -10.64 -6.11 15.32
C VAL A 164 -11.99 -6.19 14.61
N PRO A 165 -12.57 -7.41 14.41
CA PRO A 165 -13.91 -7.53 13.86
C PRO A 165 -14.92 -6.81 14.76
N ALA A 166 -15.76 -5.95 14.18
CA ALA A 166 -16.90 -5.38 14.87
C ALA A 166 -17.81 -6.54 15.32
N GLY A 167 -17.82 -6.89 16.63
CA GLY A 167 -18.76 -7.87 17.16
C GLY A 167 -18.21 -9.02 17.99
N ARG A 168 -17.15 -8.84 18.78
CA ARG A 168 -17.04 -9.66 19.99
C ARG A 168 -17.64 -8.87 21.16
N PRO A 169 -18.75 -9.35 21.79
CA PRO A 169 -19.14 -8.83 23.09
C PRO A 169 -17.98 -9.06 24.05
N GLN A 170 -17.55 -7.99 24.71
CA GLN A 170 -16.67 -8.14 25.86
C GLN A 170 -17.39 -9.07 26.84
N SER A 171 -16.86 -10.25 27.03
CA SER A 171 -17.28 -11.13 28.11
C SER A 171 -17.04 -10.42 29.43
N ILE A 172 -18.15 -10.14 30.10
CA ILE A 172 -18.23 -9.63 31.47
C ILE A 172 -17.57 -10.66 32.41
#